data_31c119e044dcb74cd9fc5595aee17d71
#
_entry.id   31c119e044dcb74cd9fc5595aee17d71
#
_cell.length_a   1.000
_cell.length_b   1.000
_cell.length_c   1.000
_cell.angle_alpha   90.00
_cell.angle_beta   90.00
_cell.angle_gamma   90.00
#
_symmetry.space_group_name_H-M   'P 1'
#
loop_
_entity.id
_entity.type
_entity.pdbx_description
1 polymer ?
#
loop_
_entity_poly.entity_id
_entity_poly.type
_entity_poly.pdbx_seq_one_letter_code
_entity_poly.pdbx_strand_id
1 'polypeptide(L)'
;MLQSRLPRFMETLVDALWLVLVLAALSSVGLAQSRVGAANDPEWNRELGAAMRATPDLRAGEDAYAPCGACHGVDGRGVADGSVPAIAGQHFTVIAKQLVDYRHSRRWDMQMEHAARMRHLQDGEDIADVAAYVSRLPRGFGSGTGPGEFLTEGARAYFRHCERCHGALGGGDAMRGIPRLAGQHYGYLYRQFFDAVEQRRPNMSRDHIELMAKLEREEIVGISDYLSRTSVELTHSPR
;
A
#
# COMPACT_ATOMS: atom_id res chain seq x y z
N MET A 1 -9.91 6.62 -68.58
CA MET A 1 -9.58 6.75 -67.15
C MET A 1 -10.26 8.00 -66.58
N LEU A 2 -11.43 7.82 -65.97
CA LEU A 2 -12.16 8.92 -65.31
C LEU A 2 -11.76 8.92 -63.85
N GLN A 3 -10.91 9.89 -63.46
CA GLN A 3 -10.70 10.21 -62.06
C GLN A 3 -11.81 11.16 -61.60
N SER A 4 -12.80 10.64 -60.92
CA SER A 4 -13.82 11.44 -60.24
C SER A 4 -13.21 12.08 -59.03
N ARG A 5 -12.85 13.37 -59.11
CA ARG A 5 -12.49 14.17 -57.94
C ARG A 5 -13.77 14.43 -57.14
N LEU A 6 -13.77 14.05 -55.88
CA LEU A 6 -14.82 14.42 -54.93
C LEU A 6 -14.85 15.96 -54.82
N PRO A 7 -16.04 16.58 -54.70
CA PRO A 7 -16.16 18.03 -54.56
C PRO A 7 -15.53 18.45 -53.23
N ARG A 8 -14.73 19.52 -53.27
CA ARG A 8 -13.99 20.14 -52.12
C ARG A 8 -14.86 20.34 -50.86
N PHE A 9 -16.16 20.44 -51.02
CA PHE A 9 -17.13 20.57 -49.94
C PHE A 9 -17.27 19.29 -49.07
N MET A 10 -17.03 18.12 -49.63
CA MET A 10 -17.05 16.84 -48.88
C MET A 10 -15.76 16.62 -48.07
N GLU A 11 -14.60 17.11 -48.52
CA GLU A 11 -13.35 17.01 -47.79
C GLU A 11 -13.38 17.82 -46.49
N THR A 12 -13.93 19.04 -46.52
CA THR A 12 -14.06 19.89 -45.32
C THR A 12 -15.04 19.36 -44.29
N LEU A 13 -16.09 18.63 -44.71
CA LEU A 13 -17.02 17.97 -43.79
C LEU A 13 -16.41 16.74 -43.10
N VAL A 14 -15.60 15.97 -43.83
CA VAL A 14 -14.92 14.80 -43.26
C VAL A 14 -13.88 15.24 -42.25
N ASP A 15 -13.08 16.27 -42.54
CA ASP A 15 -12.07 16.82 -41.64
C ASP A 15 -12.70 17.41 -40.37
N ALA A 16 -13.82 18.12 -40.50
CA ALA A 16 -14.57 18.63 -39.34
C ALA A 16 -15.12 17.49 -38.45
N LEU A 17 -15.62 16.41 -39.07
CA LEU A 17 -16.16 15.25 -38.34
C LEU A 17 -15.02 14.51 -37.59
N TRP A 18 -13.85 14.35 -38.20
CA TRP A 18 -12.68 13.78 -37.55
C TRP A 18 -12.19 14.59 -36.37
N LEU A 19 -12.19 15.94 -36.51
CA LEU A 19 -11.80 16.85 -35.42
C LEU A 19 -12.73 16.74 -34.21
N VAL A 20 -14.05 16.65 -34.45
CA VAL A 20 -15.06 16.46 -33.38
C VAL A 20 -14.90 15.12 -32.70
N LEU A 21 -14.65 14.04 -33.44
CA LEU A 21 -14.46 12.71 -32.88
C LEU A 21 -13.17 12.61 -32.05
N VAL A 22 -12.10 13.23 -32.49
CA VAL A 22 -10.81 13.29 -31.75
C VAL A 22 -10.96 14.12 -30.46
N LEU A 23 -11.65 15.26 -30.51
CA LEU A 23 -11.94 16.09 -29.33
C LEU A 23 -12.85 15.39 -28.33
N ALA A 24 -13.84 14.62 -28.80
CA ALA A 24 -14.73 13.82 -27.95
C ALA A 24 -13.97 12.65 -27.30
N ALA A 25 -13.03 12.01 -28.02
CA ALA A 25 -12.19 10.96 -27.49
C ALA A 25 -11.20 11.48 -26.43
N LEU A 26 -10.62 12.68 -26.63
CA LEU A 26 -9.75 13.32 -25.65
C LEU A 26 -10.50 13.77 -24.40
N SER A 27 -11.76 14.16 -24.51
CA SER A 27 -12.62 14.53 -23.37
C SER A 27 -13.00 13.33 -22.52
N SER A 28 -13.18 12.14 -23.11
CA SER A 28 -13.49 10.92 -22.37
C SER A 28 -12.30 10.33 -21.62
N VAL A 29 -11.06 10.54 -22.09
CA VAL A 29 -9.83 10.14 -21.39
C VAL A 29 -9.60 11.03 -20.16
N GLY A 30 -9.91 12.33 -20.23
CA GLY A 30 -9.76 13.26 -19.09
C GLY A 30 -10.72 12.95 -17.92
N LEU A 31 -11.88 12.34 -18.17
CA LEU A 31 -12.88 12.01 -17.14
C LEU A 31 -12.56 10.73 -16.38
N ALA A 32 -11.72 9.84 -16.93
CA ALA A 32 -11.30 8.61 -16.28
C ALA A 32 -10.18 8.85 -15.25
N GLN A 33 -9.41 9.92 -15.38
CA GLN A 33 -8.28 10.23 -14.48
C GLN A 33 -8.68 11.01 -13.21
N SER A 34 -9.90 11.52 -13.11
CA SER A 34 -10.35 12.31 -11.96
C SER A 34 -10.84 11.50 -10.75
N ARG A 35 -10.73 10.17 -10.77
CA ARG A 35 -11.16 9.31 -9.65
C ARG A 35 -10.05 8.96 -8.66
N VAL A 36 -8.83 9.42 -8.89
CA VAL A 36 -7.70 9.17 -7.98
C VAL A 36 -7.65 10.31 -6.96
N GLY A 37 -8.07 10.03 -5.73
CA GLY A 37 -7.82 10.90 -4.58
C GLY A 37 -9.00 11.68 -4.04
N ALA A 38 -10.23 11.21 -4.17
CA ALA A 38 -11.34 11.83 -3.44
C ALA A 38 -11.16 11.58 -1.94
N ALA A 39 -10.83 12.64 -1.20
CA ALA A 39 -10.80 12.63 0.27
C ALA A 39 -12.15 12.19 0.89
N ASN A 40 -13.22 12.18 0.08
CA ASN A 40 -14.57 11.79 0.45
C ASN A 40 -15.08 10.64 -0.47
N ASP A 41 -14.53 9.44 -0.28
CA ASP A 41 -15.14 8.22 -0.79
C ASP A 41 -16.09 7.67 0.27
N PRO A 42 -17.42 7.78 0.10
CA PRO A 42 -18.37 7.34 1.11
C PRO A 42 -18.33 5.84 1.37
N GLU A 43 -18.02 5.04 0.36
CA GLU A 43 -17.95 3.58 0.49
C GLU A 43 -16.70 3.18 1.27
N TRP A 44 -15.56 3.74 0.95
CA TRP A 44 -14.33 3.54 1.70
C TRP A 44 -14.49 3.95 3.17
N ASN A 45 -15.08 5.13 3.43
CA ASN A 45 -15.31 5.61 4.80
C ASN A 45 -16.25 4.68 5.57
N ARG A 46 -17.32 4.20 4.93
CA ARG A 46 -18.30 3.29 5.54
C ARG A 46 -17.64 1.96 5.90
N GLU A 47 -16.91 1.35 4.96
CA GLU A 47 -16.28 0.05 5.14
C GLU A 47 -15.15 0.10 6.17
N LEU A 48 -14.25 1.07 6.07
CA LEU A 48 -13.21 1.26 7.08
C LEU A 48 -13.82 1.54 8.47
N GLY A 49 -14.85 2.38 8.52
CA GLY A 49 -15.57 2.66 9.75
C GLY A 49 -16.24 1.43 10.35
N ALA A 50 -16.79 0.53 9.53
CA ALA A 50 -17.33 -0.75 9.97
C ALA A 50 -16.22 -1.63 10.57
N ALA A 51 -15.12 -1.82 9.83
CA ALA A 51 -13.98 -2.60 10.32
C ALA A 51 -13.40 -2.08 11.65
N MET A 52 -13.29 -0.76 11.78
CA MET A 52 -12.75 -0.15 13.02
C MET A 52 -13.67 -0.24 14.23
N ARG A 53 -14.98 -0.44 14.03
CA ARG A 53 -15.97 -0.57 15.13
C ARG A 53 -16.38 -1.99 15.43
N ALA A 54 -16.07 -2.93 14.55
CA ALA A 54 -16.38 -4.33 14.74
C ALA A 54 -15.73 -4.90 16.00
N THR A 55 -16.35 -5.91 16.58
CA THR A 55 -15.75 -6.73 17.63
C THR A 55 -15.17 -7.97 16.95
N PRO A 56 -13.83 -8.08 16.75
CA PRO A 56 -13.27 -9.12 15.94
C PRO A 56 -13.43 -10.53 16.55
N ASP A 57 -13.75 -11.50 15.71
CA ASP A 57 -13.65 -12.93 16.01
C ASP A 57 -12.33 -13.47 15.45
N LEU A 58 -11.45 -13.93 16.34
CA LEU A 58 -10.13 -14.42 15.94
C LEU A 58 -10.19 -15.74 15.19
N ARG A 59 -11.19 -16.56 15.44
CA ARG A 59 -11.35 -17.85 14.75
C ARG A 59 -11.84 -17.61 13.31
N ALA A 60 -12.82 -16.74 13.14
CA ALA A 60 -13.22 -16.29 11.82
C ALA A 60 -12.05 -15.62 11.07
N GLY A 61 -11.24 -14.83 11.77
CA GLY A 61 -10.04 -14.22 11.23
C GLY A 61 -8.97 -15.21 10.79
N GLU A 62 -8.78 -16.32 11.51
CA GLU A 62 -7.89 -17.42 11.12
C GLU A 62 -8.37 -18.08 9.82
N ASP A 63 -9.67 -18.40 9.76
CA ASP A 63 -10.28 -19.02 8.57
C ASP A 63 -10.20 -18.06 7.36
N ALA A 64 -10.48 -16.77 7.55
CA ALA A 64 -10.37 -15.73 6.52
C ALA A 64 -8.92 -15.51 6.07
N TYR A 65 -7.93 -15.74 6.94
CA TYR A 65 -6.51 -15.62 6.62
C TYR A 65 -5.97 -16.76 5.76
N ALA A 66 -6.57 -17.93 5.78
CA ALA A 66 -6.04 -19.11 5.09
C ALA A 66 -5.63 -18.87 3.62
N PRO A 67 -6.42 -18.18 2.77
CA PRO A 67 -6.00 -17.83 1.41
C PRO A 67 -4.82 -16.85 1.35
N CYS A 68 -4.69 -15.95 2.33
CA CYS A 68 -3.60 -14.97 2.41
C CYS A 68 -2.26 -15.66 2.70
N GLY A 69 -2.32 -16.77 3.48
CA GLY A 69 -1.17 -17.59 3.82
C GLY A 69 -0.45 -18.20 2.62
N ALA A 70 -1.13 -18.36 1.48
CA ALA A 70 -0.51 -18.84 0.24
C ALA A 70 0.66 -17.96 -0.25
N CYS A 71 0.57 -16.64 -0.01
CA CYS A 71 1.63 -15.69 -0.36
C CYS A 71 2.39 -15.20 0.88
N HIS A 72 1.66 -14.81 1.94
CA HIS A 72 2.27 -14.23 3.14
C HIS A 72 2.86 -15.27 4.11
N GLY A 73 2.71 -16.58 3.82
CA GLY A 73 3.05 -17.65 4.75
C GLY A 73 1.97 -17.86 5.81
N VAL A 74 1.86 -19.07 6.34
CA VAL A 74 0.91 -19.41 7.43
C VAL A 74 1.20 -18.62 8.71
N ASP A 75 2.42 -18.16 8.86
CA ASP A 75 2.93 -17.35 9.98
C ASP A 75 2.98 -15.85 9.67
N GLY A 76 2.56 -15.42 8.48
CA GLY A 76 2.52 -14.02 8.08
C GLY A 76 3.88 -13.36 7.83
N ARG A 77 4.95 -14.15 7.64
CA ARG A 77 6.32 -13.63 7.47
C ARG A 77 6.64 -13.13 6.07
N GLY A 78 5.83 -13.47 5.07
CA GLY A 78 6.08 -13.13 3.68
C GLY A 78 7.28 -13.87 3.09
N VAL A 79 7.96 -13.22 2.14
CA VAL A 79 9.13 -13.77 1.45
C VAL A 79 10.34 -12.87 1.70
N ALA A 80 11.49 -13.48 2.07
CA ALA A 80 12.67 -12.75 2.53
C ALA A 80 13.28 -11.79 1.51
N ASP A 81 13.08 -12.02 0.21
CA ASP A 81 13.50 -11.08 -0.85
C ASP A 81 12.68 -9.77 -0.88
N GLY A 82 11.58 -9.74 -0.13
CA GLY A 82 10.68 -8.59 -0.03
C GLY A 82 9.62 -8.53 -1.14
N SER A 83 9.53 -9.54 -2.01
CA SER A 83 8.46 -9.62 -3.02
C SER A 83 7.09 -9.64 -2.36
N VAL A 84 6.95 -10.37 -1.26
CA VAL A 84 5.78 -10.39 -0.40
C VAL A 84 6.15 -9.90 1.01
N PRO A 85 5.50 -8.87 1.56
CA PRO A 85 5.86 -8.32 2.86
C PRO A 85 5.50 -9.23 4.03
N ALA A 86 6.26 -9.11 5.11
CA ALA A 86 5.86 -9.61 6.42
C ALA A 86 4.68 -8.76 6.93
N ILE A 87 3.61 -9.44 7.36
CA ILE A 87 2.42 -8.79 7.93
C ILE A 87 2.14 -9.22 9.37
N ALA A 88 2.79 -10.29 9.84
CA ALA A 88 2.67 -10.78 11.20
C ALA A 88 2.96 -9.69 12.23
N GLY A 89 2.07 -9.51 13.20
CA GLY A 89 2.20 -8.54 14.28
C GLY A 89 2.21 -7.08 13.82
N GLN A 90 1.73 -6.78 12.61
CA GLN A 90 1.42 -5.42 12.19
C GLN A 90 0.17 -4.95 12.95
N HIS A 91 0.04 -3.63 13.17
CA HIS A 91 -1.09 -3.07 13.87
C HIS A 91 -2.42 -3.37 13.16
N PHE A 92 -3.43 -3.75 13.94
CA PHE A 92 -4.79 -3.97 13.45
C PHE A 92 -5.30 -2.84 12.55
N THR A 93 -5.18 -1.59 13.02
CA THR A 93 -5.63 -0.40 12.29
C THR A 93 -4.94 -0.23 10.94
N VAL A 94 -3.66 -0.63 10.86
CA VAL A 94 -2.88 -0.59 9.62
C VAL A 94 -3.34 -1.68 8.67
N ILE A 95 -3.49 -2.93 9.12
CA ILE A 95 -3.94 -4.04 8.26
C ILE A 95 -5.34 -3.75 7.72
N ALA A 96 -6.29 -3.41 8.59
CA ALA A 96 -7.65 -3.10 8.18
C ALA A 96 -7.69 -1.95 7.14
N LYS A 97 -7.00 -0.84 7.42
CA LYS A 97 -6.91 0.25 6.46
C LYS A 97 -6.29 -0.16 5.13
N GLN A 98 -5.21 -0.94 5.13
CA GLN A 98 -4.56 -1.35 3.87
C GLN A 98 -5.45 -2.28 3.04
N LEU A 99 -6.20 -3.19 3.65
CA LEU A 99 -7.16 -4.04 2.92
C LEU A 99 -8.26 -3.22 2.27
N VAL A 100 -8.83 -2.26 2.99
CA VAL A 100 -9.83 -1.33 2.44
C VAL A 100 -9.20 -0.45 1.35
N ASP A 101 -7.97 0.05 1.53
CA ASP A 101 -7.28 0.86 0.52
C ASP A 101 -7.06 0.08 -0.80
N TYR A 102 -6.66 -1.20 -0.73
CA TYR A 102 -6.54 -2.05 -1.92
C TYR A 102 -7.90 -2.31 -2.58
N ARG A 103 -8.94 -2.58 -1.80
CA ARG A 103 -10.30 -2.82 -2.28
C ARG A 103 -10.87 -1.64 -3.07
N HIS A 104 -10.56 -0.44 -2.63
CA HIS A 104 -11.01 0.82 -3.25
C HIS A 104 -9.96 1.46 -4.17
N SER A 105 -8.93 0.71 -4.58
CA SER A 105 -7.86 1.17 -5.48
C SER A 105 -7.15 2.46 -5.00
N ARG A 106 -7.08 2.65 -3.68
CA ARG A 106 -6.33 3.73 -3.02
C ARG A 106 -4.88 3.33 -2.72
N ARG A 107 -4.56 2.09 -2.94
CA ARG A 107 -3.21 1.53 -2.98
C ARG A 107 -3.15 0.52 -4.11
N TRP A 108 -2.13 0.61 -4.95
CA TRP A 108 -2.07 -0.17 -6.17
C TRP A 108 -1.08 -1.34 -6.02
N ASP A 109 -1.64 -2.53 -6.10
CA ASP A 109 -0.95 -3.79 -6.28
C ASP A 109 -1.99 -4.78 -6.78
N MET A 110 -1.83 -5.27 -7.99
CA MET A 110 -2.83 -6.08 -8.68
C MET A 110 -3.18 -7.36 -7.91
N GLN A 111 -2.20 -8.00 -7.27
CA GLN A 111 -2.42 -9.22 -6.49
C GLN A 111 -3.20 -8.91 -5.21
N MET A 112 -2.80 -7.84 -4.50
CA MET A 112 -3.48 -7.43 -3.27
C MET A 112 -4.86 -6.84 -3.53
N GLU A 113 -5.08 -6.11 -4.62
CA GLU A 113 -6.41 -5.64 -5.02
C GLU A 113 -7.36 -6.82 -5.30
N HIS A 114 -6.84 -7.86 -5.98
CA HIS A 114 -7.60 -9.08 -6.19
C HIS A 114 -7.89 -9.80 -4.87
N ALA A 115 -6.88 -10.01 -4.03
CA ALA A 115 -7.02 -10.68 -2.75
C ALA A 115 -7.99 -9.96 -1.80
N ALA A 116 -7.93 -8.63 -1.73
CA ALA A 116 -8.82 -7.82 -0.90
C ALA A 116 -10.30 -7.86 -1.32
N ARG A 117 -10.59 -8.29 -2.56
CA ARG A 117 -11.97 -8.45 -3.12
C ARG A 117 -12.47 -9.88 -3.13
N MET A 118 -11.70 -10.83 -2.61
CA MET A 118 -12.11 -12.24 -2.58
C MET A 118 -13.31 -12.47 -1.68
N ARG A 119 -14.03 -13.59 -1.91
CA ARG A 119 -15.28 -13.91 -1.22
C ARG A 119 -15.17 -14.11 0.30
N HIS A 120 -13.97 -14.37 0.81
CA HIS A 120 -13.72 -14.52 2.25
C HIS A 120 -13.56 -13.20 3.00
N LEU A 121 -13.57 -12.08 2.29
CA LEU A 121 -13.59 -10.73 2.84
C LEU A 121 -14.81 -9.99 2.26
N GLN A 122 -16.02 -10.27 2.77
CA GLN A 122 -17.24 -9.73 2.19
C GLN A 122 -17.52 -8.29 2.63
N ASP A 123 -17.21 -8.00 3.90
CA ASP A 123 -17.51 -6.71 4.53
C ASP A 123 -16.44 -6.25 5.51
N GLY A 124 -16.78 -5.21 6.28
CA GLY A 124 -15.87 -4.65 7.29
C GLY A 124 -15.65 -5.55 8.50
N GLU A 125 -16.57 -6.47 8.81
CA GLU A 125 -16.41 -7.42 9.92
C GLU A 125 -15.36 -8.47 9.57
N ASP A 126 -15.44 -9.06 8.39
CA ASP A 126 -14.41 -9.98 7.88
C ASP A 126 -13.01 -9.33 7.84
N ILE A 127 -12.96 -8.05 7.43
CA ILE A 127 -11.70 -7.27 7.45
C ILE A 127 -11.19 -7.09 8.87
N ALA A 128 -12.06 -6.83 9.84
CA ALA A 128 -11.68 -6.68 11.23
C ALA A 128 -11.15 -8.01 11.79
N ASP A 129 -11.81 -9.12 11.48
CA ASP A 129 -11.43 -10.45 11.94
C ASP A 129 -10.04 -10.83 11.47
N VAL A 130 -9.78 -10.74 10.16
CA VAL A 130 -8.46 -11.06 9.60
C VAL A 130 -7.40 -10.08 10.08
N ALA A 131 -7.71 -8.79 10.21
CA ALA A 131 -6.76 -7.81 10.73
C ALA A 131 -6.39 -8.07 12.19
N ALA A 132 -7.35 -8.48 13.02
CA ALA A 132 -7.12 -8.85 14.40
C ALA A 132 -6.30 -10.14 14.53
N TYR A 133 -6.58 -11.16 13.71
CA TYR A 133 -5.78 -12.37 13.64
C TYR A 133 -4.33 -12.08 13.27
N VAL A 134 -4.09 -11.40 12.14
CA VAL A 134 -2.75 -11.04 11.65
C VAL A 134 -1.97 -10.21 12.65
N SER A 135 -2.64 -9.28 13.35
CA SER A 135 -1.99 -8.43 14.36
C SER A 135 -1.46 -9.21 15.57
N ARG A 136 -1.97 -10.43 15.80
CA ARG A 136 -1.56 -11.31 16.89
C ARG A 136 -0.61 -12.42 16.47
N LEU A 137 -0.38 -12.60 15.16
CA LEU A 137 0.63 -13.53 14.69
C LEU A 137 2.00 -13.14 15.26
N PRO A 138 2.76 -14.13 15.79
CA PRO A 138 4.07 -13.85 16.36
C PRO A 138 5.01 -13.34 15.28
N ARG A 139 5.70 -12.25 15.58
CA ARG A 139 6.74 -11.74 14.68
C ARG A 139 7.92 -12.69 14.68
N GLY A 140 8.34 -13.09 13.49
CA GLY A 140 9.51 -13.93 13.33
C GLY A 140 10.81 -13.11 13.35
N PHE A 141 11.90 -13.79 13.68
CA PHE A 141 13.25 -13.32 13.39
C PHE A 141 13.62 -13.71 11.96
N GLY A 142 14.48 -12.90 11.30
CA GLY A 142 15.01 -13.26 10.00
C GLY A 142 14.27 -12.64 8.83
N SER A 143 13.98 -11.33 8.92
CA SER A 143 13.66 -10.53 7.72
C SER A 143 14.82 -10.59 6.74
N GLY A 144 14.51 -10.54 5.43
CA GLY A 144 15.55 -10.32 4.42
C GLY A 144 16.21 -8.97 4.68
N THR A 145 17.54 -9.00 4.92
CA THR A 145 18.32 -7.81 5.19
C THR A 145 18.94 -7.23 3.94
N GLY A 146 19.31 -5.95 3.97
CA GLY A 146 20.03 -5.29 2.89
C GLY A 146 21.54 -5.53 2.90
N PRO A 147 22.27 -4.81 2.01
CA PRO A 147 23.71 -5.05 1.79
C PRO A 147 24.63 -4.64 2.94
N GLY A 148 24.18 -3.82 3.89
CA GLY A 148 25.00 -3.35 5.00
C GLY A 148 25.84 -2.12 4.71
N GLU A 149 25.82 -1.60 3.49
CA GLU A 149 26.74 -0.55 3.04
C GLU A 149 26.51 0.81 3.70
N PHE A 150 25.24 1.20 3.93
CA PHE A 150 24.86 2.54 4.42
C PHE A 150 24.12 2.50 5.76
N LEU A 151 24.42 1.54 6.63
CA LEU A 151 23.69 1.36 7.90
C LEU A 151 23.75 2.58 8.81
N THR A 152 24.92 3.20 8.94
CA THR A 152 25.10 4.38 9.79
C THR A 152 24.37 5.59 9.25
N GLU A 153 24.45 5.82 7.95
CA GLU A 153 23.76 6.89 7.23
C GLU A 153 22.25 6.67 7.31
N GLY A 154 21.80 5.43 7.09
CA GLY A 154 20.41 5.04 7.19
C GLY A 154 19.82 5.22 8.57
N ALA A 155 20.54 4.82 9.62
CA ALA A 155 20.15 5.07 11.01
C ALA A 155 20.00 6.58 11.27
N ARG A 156 20.98 7.39 10.87
CA ARG A 156 20.93 8.85 11.03
C ARG A 156 19.78 9.47 10.28
N ALA A 157 19.54 9.06 9.04
CA ALA A 157 18.43 9.55 8.22
C ALA A 157 17.08 9.12 8.81
N TYR A 158 16.96 7.88 9.33
CA TYR A 158 15.77 7.42 10.03
C TYR A 158 15.45 8.30 11.25
N PHE A 159 16.41 8.54 12.12
CA PHE A 159 16.22 9.40 13.30
C PHE A 159 15.91 10.85 12.94
N ARG A 160 16.43 11.35 11.84
CA ARG A 160 16.16 12.72 11.36
C ARG A 160 14.76 12.88 10.79
N HIS A 161 14.27 11.89 10.03
CA HIS A 161 13.11 12.05 9.16
C HIS A 161 11.90 11.18 9.53
N CYS A 162 12.11 10.02 10.18
CA CYS A 162 11.08 8.99 10.33
C CYS A 162 10.66 8.74 11.78
N GLU A 163 11.60 8.85 12.72
CA GLU A 163 11.43 8.51 14.14
C GLU A 163 10.24 9.19 14.80
N ARG A 164 10.03 10.47 14.50
CA ARG A 164 8.95 11.27 15.11
C ARG A 164 7.57 10.62 14.96
N CYS A 165 7.33 9.92 13.86
CA CYS A 165 6.07 9.25 13.58
C CYS A 165 6.16 7.73 13.84
N HIS A 166 7.24 7.09 13.38
CA HIS A 166 7.39 5.64 13.44
C HIS A 166 8.02 5.12 14.74
N GLY A 167 8.44 6.02 15.64
CA GLY A 167 9.10 5.68 16.92
C GLY A 167 10.57 5.31 16.75
N ALA A 168 11.34 5.40 17.83
CA ALA A 168 12.80 5.19 17.82
C ALA A 168 13.23 3.81 17.27
N LEU A 169 12.41 2.79 17.49
CA LEU A 169 12.66 1.42 17.03
C LEU A 169 11.78 1.02 15.84
N GLY A 170 11.13 1.95 15.15
CA GLY A 170 10.27 1.63 14.02
C GLY A 170 9.00 0.85 14.39
N GLY A 171 8.55 0.96 15.66
CA GLY A 171 7.39 0.25 16.17
C GLY A 171 6.05 0.75 15.65
N GLY A 172 6.00 1.97 15.11
CA GLY A 172 4.77 2.62 14.66
C GLY A 172 3.88 3.09 15.81
N ASP A 173 2.64 3.42 15.47
CA ASP A 173 1.61 3.84 16.43
C ASP A 173 0.24 3.29 15.97
N ALA A 174 -0.26 2.32 16.71
CA ALA A 174 -1.54 1.66 16.39
C ALA A 174 -2.72 2.62 16.44
N MET A 175 -2.74 3.56 17.40
CA MET A 175 -3.84 4.50 17.58
C MET A 175 -3.91 5.53 16.44
N ARG A 176 -2.76 5.90 15.90
CA ARG A 176 -2.63 6.84 14.80
C ARG A 176 -2.62 6.17 13.42
N GLY A 177 -2.70 4.83 13.37
CA GLY A 177 -2.60 4.06 12.11
C GLY A 177 -1.23 4.17 11.45
N ILE A 178 -0.18 4.45 12.22
CA ILE A 178 1.20 4.52 11.73
C ILE A 178 1.80 3.11 11.73
N PRO A 179 2.25 2.61 10.58
CA PRO A 179 2.71 1.24 10.49
C PRO A 179 4.01 1.00 11.24
N ARG A 180 4.12 -0.20 11.76
CA ARG A 180 5.39 -0.75 12.21
C ARG A 180 6.27 -1.04 10.99
N LEU A 181 7.51 -0.58 11.03
CA LEU A 181 8.51 -0.75 9.97
C LEU A 181 9.62 -1.73 10.38
N ALA A 182 9.92 -1.81 11.68
CA ALA A 182 10.96 -2.67 12.21
C ALA A 182 10.75 -4.14 11.84
N GLY A 183 11.82 -4.80 11.41
CA GLY A 183 11.81 -6.20 11.01
C GLY A 183 11.02 -6.52 9.75
N GLN A 184 10.70 -5.52 8.95
CA GLN A 184 10.15 -5.73 7.61
C GLN A 184 11.31 -6.03 6.64
N HIS A 185 11.02 -6.78 5.58
CA HIS A 185 12.02 -7.13 4.57
C HIS A 185 12.60 -5.90 3.86
N TYR A 186 13.93 -5.87 3.73
CA TYR A 186 14.65 -4.79 3.06
C TYR A 186 14.08 -4.47 1.67
N GLY A 187 13.92 -5.50 0.81
CA GLY A 187 13.43 -5.31 -0.56
C GLY A 187 12.02 -4.71 -0.61
N TYR A 188 11.16 -5.07 0.35
CA TYR A 188 9.84 -4.45 0.46
C TYR A 188 9.93 -3.00 0.91
N LEU A 189 10.69 -2.69 1.98
CA LEU A 189 10.87 -1.32 2.47
C LEU A 189 11.45 -0.41 1.37
N TYR A 190 12.51 -0.87 0.70
CA TYR A 190 13.14 -0.16 -0.40
C TYR A 190 12.13 0.18 -1.52
N ARG A 191 11.36 -0.81 -1.97
CA ARG A 191 10.32 -0.61 -3.00
C ARG A 191 9.27 0.41 -2.57
N GLN A 192 8.90 0.47 -1.28
CA GLN A 192 7.86 1.37 -0.81
C GLN A 192 8.20 2.86 -0.96
N PHE A 193 9.46 3.24 -0.97
CA PHE A 193 9.87 4.62 -1.30
C PHE A 193 9.51 4.97 -2.73
N PHE A 194 9.81 4.09 -3.67
CA PHE A 194 9.49 4.32 -5.09
C PHE A 194 7.98 4.23 -5.36
N ASP A 195 7.29 3.26 -4.76
CA ASP A 195 5.83 3.14 -4.88
C ASP A 195 5.11 4.41 -4.41
N ALA A 196 5.63 5.09 -3.40
CA ALA A 196 5.08 6.35 -2.92
C ALA A 196 5.31 7.48 -3.93
N VAL A 197 6.55 7.67 -4.38
CA VAL A 197 6.94 8.76 -5.30
C VAL A 197 6.30 8.57 -6.68
N GLU A 198 6.19 7.34 -7.15
CA GLU A 198 5.55 6.99 -8.43
C GLU A 198 4.02 6.90 -8.34
N GLN A 199 3.43 7.38 -7.25
CA GLN A 199 2.00 7.45 -7.02
C GLN A 199 1.26 6.09 -7.03
N ARG A 200 1.97 4.97 -6.85
CA ARG A 200 1.34 3.66 -6.59
C ARG A 200 0.74 3.55 -5.20
N ARG A 201 1.00 4.54 -4.34
CA ARG A 201 0.45 4.67 -3.00
C ARG A 201 -0.26 6.01 -2.77
N PRO A 202 -1.34 6.30 -3.52
CA PRO A 202 -2.12 7.54 -3.32
C PRO A 202 -2.80 7.62 -1.94
N ASN A 203 -2.78 6.55 -1.16
CA ASN A 203 -3.24 6.51 0.23
C ASN A 203 -2.25 7.12 1.24
N MET A 204 -1.07 7.53 0.81
CA MET A 204 -0.11 8.30 1.63
C MET A 204 -0.42 9.80 1.60
N SER A 205 -0.08 10.50 2.68
CA SER A 205 -0.17 11.95 2.70
C SER A 205 0.85 12.59 1.76
N ARG A 206 0.52 13.75 1.21
CA ARG A 206 1.42 14.51 0.35
C ARG A 206 2.75 14.81 1.04
N ASP A 207 2.71 15.27 2.28
CA ASP A 207 3.92 15.61 3.05
C ASP A 207 4.85 14.39 3.20
N HIS A 208 4.28 13.19 3.35
CA HIS A 208 5.07 11.96 3.45
C HIS A 208 5.72 11.61 2.10
N ILE A 209 4.99 11.75 0.99
CA ILE A 209 5.53 11.54 -0.36
C ILE A 209 6.63 12.55 -0.67
N GLU A 210 6.41 13.83 -0.35
CA GLU A 210 7.40 14.90 -0.55
C GLU A 210 8.67 14.69 0.29
N LEU A 211 8.53 14.15 1.51
CA LEU A 211 9.67 13.76 2.33
C LEU A 211 10.47 12.63 1.66
N MET A 212 9.79 11.56 1.23
CA MET A 212 10.43 10.43 0.56
C MET A 212 11.13 10.84 -0.74
N ALA A 213 10.55 11.76 -1.50
CA ALA A 213 11.11 12.25 -2.76
C ALA A 213 12.39 13.09 -2.60
N LYS A 214 12.69 13.56 -1.38
CA LYS A 214 13.89 14.37 -1.06
C LYS A 214 15.06 13.53 -0.52
N LEU A 215 14.82 12.25 -0.23
CA LEU A 215 15.87 11.37 0.30
C LEU A 215 16.82 10.96 -0.81
N GLU A 216 18.10 10.99 -0.49
CA GLU A 216 19.14 10.48 -1.36
C GLU A 216 19.10 8.95 -1.42
N ARG A 217 19.66 8.38 -2.48
CA ARG A 217 19.66 6.92 -2.68
C ARG A 217 20.30 6.17 -1.52
N GLU A 218 21.40 6.67 -1.00
CA GLU A 218 22.16 6.10 0.13
C GLU A 218 21.31 6.11 1.41
N GLU A 219 20.52 7.17 1.63
CA GLU A 219 19.59 7.25 2.76
C GLU A 219 18.46 6.21 2.60
N ILE A 220 17.87 6.07 1.41
CA ILE A 220 16.81 5.09 1.14
C ILE A 220 17.32 3.66 1.36
N VAL A 221 18.48 3.31 0.79
CA VAL A 221 19.14 2.01 1.00
C VAL A 221 19.40 1.78 2.49
N GLY A 222 20.02 2.77 3.13
CA GLY A 222 20.41 2.66 4.54
C GLY A 222 19.22 2.59 5.50
N ILE A 223 18.16 3.40 5.31
CA ILE A 223 16.94 3.33 6.13
C ILE A 223 16.27 1.97 5.98
N SER A 224 16.16 1.47 4.75
CA SER A 224 15.53 0.18 4.48
C SER A 224 16.31 -0.97 5.12
N ASP A 225 17.64 -0.93 5.05
CA ASP A 225 18.50 -1.94 5.67
C ASP A 225 18.51 -1.84 7.19
N TYR A 226 18.62 -0.64 7.75
CA TYR A 226 18.54 -0.40 9.20
C TYR A 226 17.23 -0.97 9.78
N LEU A 227 16.10 -0.65 9.20
CA LEU A 227 14.78 -1.11 9.64
C LEU A 227 14.61 -2.61 9.50
N SER A 228 15.17 -3.22 8.46
CA SER A 228 15.11 -4.68 8.26
C SER A 228 15.83 -5.46 9.35
N ARG A 229 16.85 -4.85 9.98
CA ARG A 229 17.63 -5.43 11.08
C ARG A 229 17.11 -5.03 12.46
N THR A 230 16.24 -4.02 12.53
CA THR A 230 15.70 -3.56 13.81
C THR A 230 14.66 -4.55 14.33
N SER A 231 14.84 -5.05 15.55
CA SER A 231 13.85 -5.87 16.26
C SER A 231 13.15 -5.02 17.32
N VAL A 232 11.82 -5.02 17.33
CA VAL A 232 11.05 -4.55 18.47
C VAL A 232 10.70 -5.79 19.28
N GLU A 233 11.44 -6.06 20.34
CA GLU A 233 10.98 -7.00 21.34
C GLU A 233 9.73 -6.41 21.98
N LEU A 234 8.61 -7.11 21.80
CA LEU A 234 7.44 -6.84 22.63
C LEU A 234 7.84 -7.27 24.04
N THR A 235 8.21 -6.31 24.87
CA THR A 235 8.20 -6.53 26.30
C THR A 235 6.74 -6.75 26.67
N HIS A 236 6.30 -8.00 26.63
CA HIS A 236 5.10 -8.43 27.30
C HIS A 236 5.43 -8.32 28.79
N SER A 237 5.07 -7.18 29.38
CA SER A 237 4.91 -7.14 30.83
C SER A 237 3.74 -8.03 31.15
N PRO A 238 3.93 -9.14 31.87
CA PRO A 238 2.81 -9.94 32.33
C PRO A 238 2.07 -9.12 33.39
N ARG A 239 0.80 -8.80 33.11
CA ARG A 239 -0.18 -8.44 34.12
C ARG A 239 -1.31 -9.44 34.13
#